data_f9a2112cef249c0655e481c326637028
#
_entry.id   f9a2112cef249c0655e481c326637028
#
_cell.length_a   1.000
_cell.length_b   1.000
_cell.length_c   1.000
_cell.angle_alpha   90.00
_cell.angle_beta   90.00
_cell.angle_gamma   90.00
#
_symmetry.space_group_name_H-M   'P 1'
#
loop_
_entity.id
_entity.type
_entity.pdbx_description
1 polymer ?
#
loop_
_entity_poly.entity_id
_entity_poly.type
_entity_poly.pdbx_seq_one_letter_code
_entity_poly.pdbx_strand_id
1 'polypeptide(L)'
;MNHQEVNKELLHFLDHSPNAFYAVANMQKELEDAGFTRLYEGCPWTLSEGHGYYVTRNDSAIIAFRIPEGEYKGFQIMASHCDSPVFKIKTNAEIVVDNSYVKLNVEKYGGMLCAPWLDRPLSVAGRVIVQTEEGIATKLVNVDRDLLIIPNVAIHMNRQVNDGYAFNAQVDMLPLFCEQGEEKNQFMQLIADEAGVQVEDILDTDLFLYDRMKGTTLGLHGEFIASGRLDDLQCAFASLKGFLAAELKQSIAVHCVYD
;
A
#
# COMPACT_ATOMS: atom_id res chain seq x y z
N MET A 1 -12.53 -24.15 0.05
CA MET A 1 -11.29 -23.58 -0.58
C MET A 1 -10.11 -24.39 -0.09
N ASN A 2 -9.23 -24.83 -0.98
CA ASN A 2 -8.01 -25.56 -0.62
C ASN A 2 -6.97 -24.53 -0.12
N HIS A 3 -6.12 -24.91 0.86
CA HIS A 3 -5.08 -24.03 1.40
C HIS A 3 -4.13 -23.47 0.33
N GLN A 4 -3.84 -24.23 -0.75
CA GLN A 4 -3.03 -23.76 -1.86
C GLN A 4 -3.71 -22.65 -2.68
N GLU A 5 -5.03 -22.69 -2.81
CA GLU A 5 -5.79 -21.64 -3.48
C GLU A 5 -5.80 -20.36 -2.65
N VAL A 6 -6.04 -20.48 -1.33
CA VAL A 6 -5.98 -19.34 -0.40
C VAL A 6 -4.60 -18.69 -0.42
N ASN A 7 -3.53 -19.49 -0.41
CA ASN A 7 -2.18 -18.96 -0.47
C ASN A 7 -1.89 -18.20 -1.78
N LYS A 8 -2.40 -18.68 -2.91
CA LYS A 8 -2.28 -17.98 -4.19
C LYS A 8 -3.03 -16.66 -4.19
N GLU A 9 -4.24 -16.64 -3.65
CA GLU A 9 -5.04 -15.41 -3.51
C GLU A 9 -4.36 -14.41 -2.56
N LEU A 10 -3.80 -14.88 -1.44
CA LEU A 10 -3.02 -14.04 -0.52
C LEU A 10 -1.81 -13.41 -1.23
N LEU A 11 -1.00 -14.23 -1.93
CA LEU A 11 0.17 -13.73 -2.66
C LEU A 11 -0.25 -12.73 -3.74
N HIS A 12 -1.34 -12.99 -4.45
CA HIS A 12 -1.90 -12.06 -5.42
C HIS A 12 -2.31 -10.73 -4.77
N PHE A 13 -3.03 -10.79 -3.65
CA PHE A 13 -3.43 -9.59 -2.90
C PHE A 13 -2.21 -8.78 -2.42
N LEU A 14 -1.19 -9.44 -1.86
CA LEU A 14 0.05 -8.80 -1.41
C LEU A 14 0.80 -8.12 -2.56
N ASP A 15 0.93 -8.81 -3.70
CA ASP A 15 1.64 -8.30 -4.88
C ASP A 15 0.96 -7.07 -5.50
N HIS A 16 -0.38 -6.99 -5.39
CA HIS A 16 -1.18 -5.87 -5.93
C HIS A 16 -1.53 -4.81 -4.88
N SER A 17 -1.01 -4.94 -3.66
CA SER A 17 -1.22 -3.98 -2.57
C SER A 17 0.11 -3.39 -2.10
N PRO A 18 0.78 -2.57 -2.93
CA PRO A 18 2.08 -1.97 -2.58
C PRO A 18 2.02 -1.00 -1.40
N ASN A 19 0.83 -0.47 -1.05
CA ASN A 19 0.58 0.41 0.10
C ASN A 19 -0.90 0.36 0.50
N ALA A 20 -1.27 1.10 1.55
CA ALA A 20 -2.62 1.14 2.12
C ALA A 20 -3.70 1.52 1.08
N PHE A 21 -3.43 2.48 0.20
CA PHE A 21 -4.41 2.92 -0.81
C PHE A 21 -4.78 1.79 -1.78
N TYR A 22 -3.79 1.04 -2.25
CA TYR A 22 -4.02 -0.11 -3.13
C TYR A 22 -4.65 -1.28 -2.37
N ALA A 23 -4.28 -1.50 -1.10
CA ALA A 23 -4.90 -2.52 -0.28
C ALA A 23 -6.41 -2.24 -0.10
N VAL A 24 -6.78 -1.00 0.21
CA VAL A 24 -8.19 -0.59 0.32
C VAL A 24 -8.90 -0.70 -1.02
N ALA A 25 -8.31 -0.26 -2.12
CA ALA A 25 -8.91 -0.37 -3.46
C ALA A 25 -9.18 -1.84 -3.85
N ASN A 26 -8.25 -2.76 -3.54
CA ASN A 26 -8.44 -4.18 -3.78
C ASN A 26 -9.55 -4.77 -2.90
N MET A 27 -9.62 -4.39 -1.62
CA MET A 27 -10.70 -4.81 -0.73
C MET A 27 -12.06 -4.26 -1.16
N GLN A 28 -12.12 -3.00 -1.63
CA GLN A 28 -13.34 -2.43 -2.22
C GLN A 28 -13.84 -3.27 -3.38
N LYS A 29 -12.94 -3.61 -4.30
CA LYS A 29 -13.28 -4.43 -5.46
C LYS A 29 -13.84 -5.79 -5.04
N GLU A 30 -13.21 -6.48 -4.08
CA GLU A 30 -13.70 -7.77 -3.59
C GLU A 30 -15.09 -7.65 -2.93
N LEU A 31 -15.34 -6.56 -2.18
CA LEU A 31 -16.65 -6.29 -1.57
C LEU A 31 -17.71 -6.00 -2.63
N GLU A 32 -17.40 -5.19 -3.64
CA GLU A 32 -18.30 -4.89 -4.75
C GLU A 32 -18.63 -6.15 -5.58
N ASP A 33 -17.63 -6.97 -5.87
CA ASP A 33 -17.80 -8.28 -6.54
C ASP A 33 -18.68 -9.24 -5.70
N ALA A 34 -18.68 -9.08 -4.36
CA ALA A 34 -19.55 -9.81 -3.44
C ALA A 34 -20.94 -9.17 -3.22
N GLY A 35 -21.26 -8.08 -3.94
CA GLY A 35 -22.56 -7.41 -3.90
C GLY A 35 -22.74 -6.39 -2.78
N PHE A 36 -21.66 -5.92 -2.15
CA PHE A 36 -21.71 -4.84 -1.18
C PHE A 36 -21.93 -3.48 -1.83
N THR A 37 -22.69 -2.63 -1.15
CA THR A 37 -22.97 -1.27 -1.60
C THR A 37 -22.07 -0.26 -0.89
N ARG A 38 -21.39 0.59 -1.66
CA ARG A 38 -20.62 1.72 -1.10
C ARG A 38 -21.56 2.75 -0.49
N LEU A 39 -21.22 3.20 0.71
CA LEU A 39 -21.85 4.30 1.39
C LEU A 39 -20.89 5.49 1.49
N TYR A 40 -21.41 6.68 1.50
CA TYR A 40 -20.64 7.93 1.64
C TYR A 40 -20.96 8.56 3.00
N GLU A 41 -19.93 8.88 3.79
CA GLU A 41 -20.11 9.42 5.16
C GLU A 41 -20.88 10.76 5.19
N GLY A 42 -20.75 11.56 4.13
CA GLY A 42 -21.45 12.84 4.00
C GLY A 42 -22.92 12.75 3.56
N CYS A 43 -23.44 11.53 3.31
CA CYS A 43 -24.79 11.31 2.82
C CYS A 43 -25.63 10.54 3.84
N PRO A 44 -26.97 10.75 3.89
CA PRO A 44 -27.86 9.88 4.65
C PRO A 44 -27.80 8.43 4.12
N TRP A 45 -27.78 7.46 5.03
CA TRP A 45 -27.75 6.05 4.68
C TRP A 45 -29.13 5.43 4.74
N THR A 46 -29.51 4.69 3.69
CA THR A 46 -30.70 3.83 3.69
C THR A 46 -30.21 2.39 3.72
N LEU A 47 -30.44 1.72 4.83
CA LEU A 47 -29.96 0.36 5.10
C LEU A 47 -31.09 -0.64 5.04
N SER A 48 -30.83 -1.85 4.54
CA SER A 48 -31.78 -2.96 4.43
C SER A 48 -31.22 -4.21 5.09
N GLU A 49 -32.09 -5.02 5.67
CA GLU A 49 -31.75 -6.35 6.18
C GLU A 49 -31.26 -7.26 5.03
N GLY A 50 -30.39 -8.18 5.34
CA GLY A 50 -29.80 -9.13 4.38
C GLY A 50 -28.72 -8.51 3.48
N HIS A 51 -28.41 -7.21 3.60
CA HIS A 51 -27.48 -6.50 2.71
C HIS A 51 -26.15 -6.19 3.37
N GLY A 52 -25.12 -6.09 2.52
CA GLY A 52 -23.77 -5.69 2.87
C GLY A 52 -23.44 -4.27 2.39
N TYR A 53 -22.72 -3.53 3.21
CA TYR A 53 -22.32 -2.15 2.96
C TYR A 53 -20.87 -1.92 3.34
N TYR A 54 -20.24 -0.90 2.74
CA TYR A 54 -18.92 -0.46 3.15
C TYR A 54 -18.78 1.06 3.01
N VAL A 55 -17.88 1.62 3.81
CA VAL A 55 -17.40 3.00 3.72
C VAL A 55 -15.88 2.99 3.65
N THR A 56 -15.29 3.99 2.99
CA THR A 56 -13.87 4.27 3.05
C THR A 56 -13.63 5.63 3.68
N ARG A 57 -12.51 5.76 4.37
CA ARG A 57 -12.04 7.06 4.85
C ARG A 57 -10.64 7.31 4.33
N ASN A 58 -10.43 8.47 3.73
CA ASN A 58 -9.16 8.89 3.15
C ASN A 58 -8.56 7.90 2.13
N ASP A 59 -9.38 6.97 1.60
CA ASP A 59 -9.00 5.86 0.72
C ASP A 59 -7.86 4.96 1.25
N SER A 60 -7.51 5.09 2.54
CA SER A 60 -6.54 4.26 3.25
C SER A 60 -7.13 3.45 4.41
N ALA A 61 -8.41 3.63 4.71
CA ALA A 61 -9.14 2.82 5.68
C ALA A 61 -10.50 2.39 5.11
N ILE A 62 -11.00 1.22 5.53
CA ILE A 62 -12.29 0.68 5.09
C ILE A 62 -13.00 0.00 6.26
N ILE A 63 -14.31 0.23 6.33
CA ILE A 63 -15.20 -0.49 7.24
C ILE A 63 -16.33 -1.10 6.39
N ALA A 64 -16.45 -2.41 6.41
CA ALA A 64 -17.56 -3.14 5.80
C ALA A 64 -18.42 -3.79 6.87
N PHE A 65 -19.73 -3.86 6.63
CA PHE A 65 -20.64 -4.52 7.54
C PHE A 65 -21.80 -5.18 6.79
N ARG A 66 -22.32 -6.26 7.38
CA ARG A 66 -23.52 -6.96 6.88
C ARG A 66 -24.59 -6.97 7.96
N ILE A 67 -25.80 -6.60 7.56
CA ILE A 67 -26.99 -6.63 8.41
C ILE A 67 -27.69 -7.99 8.21
N PRO A 68 -27.91 -8.79 9.25
CA PRO A 68 -28.63 -10.06 9.11
C PRO A 68 -30.11 -9.80 8.80
N GLU A 69 -30.79 -10.82 8.31
CA GLU A 69 -32.27 -10.83 8.26
C GLU A 69 -32.84 -11.00 9.69
N GLY A 70 -33.83 -10.19 10.04
CA GLY A 70 -34.49 -10.20 11.34
C GLY A 70 -33.72 -9.58 12.50
N GLU A 71 -34.11 -9.89 13.73
CA GLU A 71 -33.54 -9.28 14.92
C GLU A 71 -32.06 -9.66 15.13
N TYR A 72 -31.24 -8.69 15.47
CA TYR A 72 -29.85 -8.92 15.88
C TYR A 72 -29.61 -8.47 17.33
N LYS A 73 -28.64 -9.13 17.99
CA LYS A 73 -28.35 -8.93 19.43
C LYS A 73 -27.05 -8.20 19.70
N GLY A 74 -26.24 -7.94 18.67
CA GLY A 74 -24.94 -7.32 18.83
C GLY A 74 -24.13 -7.27 17.56
N PHE A 75 -22.84 -6.95 17.71
CA PHE A 75 -21.87 -6.83 16.65
C PHE A 75 -20.76 -7.89 16.81
N GLN A 76 -20.27 -8.42 15.71
CA GLN A 76 -19.04 -9.19 15.64
C GLN A 76 -18.05 -8.38 14.80
N ILE A 77 -17.04 -7.85 15.46
CA ILE A 77 -16.09 -6.92 14.83
C ILE A 77 -14.75 -7.63 14.71
N MET A 78 -14.22 -7.65 13.49
CA MET A 78 -12.83 -8.00 13.20
C MET A 78 -12.10 -6.74 12.76
N ALA A 79 -10.90 -6.50 13.30
CA ALA A 79 -10.09 -5.33 12.97
C ALA A 79 -8.66 -5.77 12.65
N SER A 80 -8.08 -5.10 11.66
CA SER A 80 -6.70 -5.23 11.22
C SER A 80 -6.21 -3.88 10.68
N HIS A 81 -4.96 -3.80 10.21
CA HIS A 81 -4.46 -2.60 9.55
C HIS A 81 -3.89 -2.92 8.16
N CYS A 82 -3.77 -1.92 7.31
CA CYS A 82 -3.30 -2.08 5.92
C CYS A 82 -2.05 -1.26 5.60
N ASP A 83 -1.59 -0.41 6.49
CA ASP A 83 -0.27 0.18 6.39
C ASP A 83 0.83 -0.85 6.64
N SER A 84 1.98 -0.61 6.06
CA SER A 84 3.20 -1.37 6.30
C SER A 84 4.36 -0.39 6.38
N PRO A 85 5.43 -0.70 7.14
CA PRO A 85 6.58 0.19 7.21
C PRO A 85 7.19 0.44 5.85
N VAL A 86 7.24 1.70 5.42
CA VAL A 86 7.71 2.12 4.09
C VAL A 86 8.48 3.43 4.16
N PHE A 87 9.10 3.83 3.05
CA PHE A 87 9.64 5.17 2.87
C PHE A 87 8.63 6.03 2.11
N LYS A 88 8.18 7.13 2.72
CA LYS A 88 7.34 8.15 2.08
C LYS A 88 8.23 9.15 1.34
N ILE A 89 7.85 9.50 0.11
CA ILE A 89 8.52 10.53 -0.67
C ILE A 89 8.06 11.90 -0.17
N LYS A 90 9.03 12.79 0.08
CA LYS A 90 8.76 14.15 0.56
C LYS A 90 8.36 15.07 -0.59
N THR A 91 7.68 16.17 -0.26
CA THR A 91 7.25 17.19 -1.23
C THR A 91 8.40 17.69 -2.13
N ASN A 92 9.58 17.95 -1.54
CA ASN A 92 10.80 18.20 -2.32
C ASN A 92 11.46 16.85 -2.63
N ALA A 93 10.99 16.21 -3.71
CA ALA A 93 11.29 14.81 -3.99
C ALA A 93 12.73 14.58 -4.47
N GLU A 94 13.35 15.53 -5.16
CA GLU A 94 14.64 15.34 -5.81
C GLU A 94 15.79 15.98 -5.03
N ILE A 95 16.90 15.25 -4.90
CA ILE A 95 18.16 15.71 -4.33
C ILE A 95 19.26 15.44 -5.33
N VAL A 96 19.87 16.51 -5.87
CA VAL A 96 21.04 16.42 -6.74
C VAL A 96 22.29 16.14 -5.91
N VAL A 97 23.06 15.15 -6.29
CA VAL A 97 24.30 14.74 -5.63
C VAL A 97 25.47 14.90 -6.60
N ASP A 98 26.46 15.69 -6.19
CA ASP A 98 27.73 15.95 -6.90
C ASP A 98 27.56 16.37 -8.38
N ASN A 99 26.43 17.00 -8.72
CA ASN A 99 26.05 17.33 -10.11
C ASN A 99 26.14 16.14 -11.07
N SER A 100 25.96 14.93 -10.57
CA SER A 100 26.13 13.69 -11.34
C SER A 100 24.86 12.84 -11.37
N TYR A 101 24.12 12.77 -10.30
CA TYR A 101 22.90 11.97 -10.22
C TYR A 101 21.89 12.56 -9.25
N VAL A 102 20.66 12.07 -9.35
CA VAL A 102 19.51 12.45 -8.52
C VAL A 102 19.14 11.30 -7.61
N LYS A 103 18.96 11.58 -6.34
CA LYS A 103 18.32 10.69 -5.35
C LYS A 103 16.93 11.20 -5.00
N LEU A 104 16.04 10.31 -4.59
CA LEU A 104 14.77 10.75 -4.02
C LEU A 104 14.89 11.01 -2.52
N ASN A 105 14.25 12.09 -2.09
CA ASN A 105 14.17 12.52 -0.70
C ASN A 105 13.02 11.79 -0.02
N VAL A 106 13.34 10.95 0.94
CA VAL A 106 12.37 10.10 1.61
C VAL A 106 12.41 10.25 3.13
N GLU A 107 11.34 9.87 3.78
CA GLU A 107 11.25 9.73 5.23
C GLU A 107 10.62 8.39 5.62
N LYS A 108 10.91 7.92 6.83
CA LYS A 108 10.29 6.71 7.36
C LYS A 108 8.82 6.94 7.67
N TYR A 109 7.99 6.03 7.22
CA TYR A 109 6.60 5.89 7.63
C TYR A 109 6.43 4.56 8.36
N GLY A 110 6.11 4.62 9.65
CA GLY A 110 6.08 3.45 10.53
C GLY A 110 7.45 3.03 11.07
N GLY A 111 7.44 2.10 12.01
CA GLY A 111 8.63 1.47 12.57
C GLY A 111 9.19 0.40 11.64
N MET A 112 10.43 0.52 11.20
CA MET A 112 10.98 -0.35 10.16
C MET A 112 12.41 -0.80 10.40
N LEU A 113 12.75 -1.96 9.86
CA LEU A 113 14.13 -2.40 9.64
C LEU A 113 14.65 -1.77 8.34
N CYS A 114 15.79 -1.06 8.41
CA CYS A 114 16.36 -0.41 7.22
C CYS A 114 17.14 -1.38 6.33
N ALA A 115 17.89 -2.31 6.92
CA ALA A 115 18.76 -3.22 6.16
C ALA A 115 18.06 -4.00 5.04
N PRO A 116 16.82 -4.51 5.19
CA PRO A 116 16.13 -5.22 4.11
C PRO A 116 15.80 -4.39 2.87
N TRP A 117 15.91 -3.06 2.94
CA TRP A 117 15.64 -2.16 1.81
C TRP A 117 16.85 -1.95 0.89
N LEU A 118 18.03 -2.36 1.33
CA LEU A 118 19.26 -2.21 0.55
C LEU A 118 19.36 -3.23 -0.58
N ASP A 119 19.96 -2.79 -1.69
CA ASP A 119 20.32 -3.60 -2.85
C ASP A 119 19.13 -4.32 -3.55
N ARG A 120 17.92 -3.79 -3.39
CA ARG A 120 16.70 -4.34 -4.00
C ARG A 120 16.15 -3.44 -5.08
N PRO A 121 15.56 -4.00 -6.15
CA PRO A 121 14.75 -3.22 -7.06
C PRO A 121 13.54 -2.65 -6.34
N LEU A 122 13.42 -1.33 -6.34
CA LEU A 122 12.30 -0.61 -5.73
C LEU A 122 11.52 0.14 -6.80
N SER A 123 10.27 0.46 -6.47
CA SER A 123 9.45 1.36 -7.24
C SER A 123 8.61 2.26 -6.34
N VAL A 124 7.70 3.04 -6.96
CA VAL A 124 6.85 4.02 -6.30
C VAL A 124 5.41 3.73 -6.59
N ALA A 125 4.58 3.75 -5.56
CA ALA A 125 3.14 3.71 -5.68
C ALA A 125 2.49 4.60 -4.61
N GLY A 126 1.25 5.03 -4.86
CA GLY A 126 0.49 5.85 -3.92
C GLY A 126 -0.68 6.53 -4.59
N ARG A 127 -0.93 7.75 -4.21
CA ARG A 127 -1.97 8.59 -4.82
C ARG A 127 -1.46 10.00 -5.12
N VAL A 128 -2.11 10.63 -6.07
CA VAL A 128 -2.03 12.07 -6.33
C VAL A 128 -3.39 12.70 -6.15
N ILE A 129 -3.40 13.89 -5.60
CA ILE A 129 -4.58 14.76 -5.51
C ILE A 129 -4.48 15.74 -6.66
N VAL A 130 -5.48 15.76 -7.54
CA VAL A 130 -5.45 16.54 -8.77
C VAL A 130 -6.63 17.49 -8.88
N GLN A 131 -6.38 18.65 -9.48
CA GLN A 131 -7.44 19.56 -9.92
C GLN A 131 -8.00 19.07 -11.25
N THR A 132 -9.32 18.97 -11.34
CA THR A 132 -10.05 18.64 -12.57
C THR A 132 -11.10 19.71 -12.87
N GLU A 133 -11.73 19.64 -14.03
CA GLU A 133 -12.86 20.54 -14.35
C GLU A 133 -14.05 20.37 -13.39
N GLU A 134 -14.22 19.16 -12.84
CA GLU A 134 -15.31 18.84 -11.91
C GLU A 134 -14.94 19.12 -10.43
N GLY A 135 -13.70 19.53 -10.15
CA GLY A 135 -13.19 19.79 -8.80
C GLY A 135 -11.95 18.97 -8.46
N ILE A 136 -11.75 18.67 -7.19
CA ILE A 136 -10.60 17.90 -6.70
C ILE A 136 -10.90 16.41 -6.81
N ALA A 137 -9.96 15.66 -7.38
CA ALA A 137 -10.03 14.20 -7.49
C ALA A 137 -8.78 13.52 -6.96
N THR A 138 -8.93 12.27 -6.53
CA THR A 138 -7.81 11.39 -6.16
C THR A 138 -7.56 10.38 -7.27
N LYS A 139 -6.30 10.19 -7.66
CA LYS A 139 -5.88 9.14 -8.60
C LYS A 139 -4.80 8.27 -7.97
N LEU A 140 -4.95 6.95 -8.10
CA LEU A 140 -3.90 6.00 -7.74
C LEU A 140 -2.83 5.99 -8.82
N VAL A 141 -1.57 5.88 -8.39
CA VAL A 141 -0.38 5.84 -9.24
C VAL A 141 0.49 4.65 -8.82
N ASN A 142 0.94 3.88 -9.79
CA ASN A 142 1.90 2.81 -9.56
C ASN A 142 2.87 2.73 -10.74
N VAL A 143 4.12 3.11 -10.50
CA VAL A 143 5.21 2.94 -11.47
C VAL A 143 5.65 1.49 -11.43
N ASP A 144 4.96 0.62 -12.18
CA ASP A 144 5.13 -0.84 -12.10
C ASP A 144 6.36 -1.33 -12.91
N ARG A 145 7.53 -0.78 -12.60
CA ARG A 145 8.83 -1.19 -13.15
C ARG A 145 9.94 -1.03 -12.12
N ASP A 146 11.07 -1.68 -12.33
CA ASP A 146 12.28 -1.46 -11.53
C ASP A 146 12.78 -0.04 -11.79
N LEU A 147 12.63 0.84 -10.80
CA LEU A 147 12.87 2.27 -10.94
C LEU A 147 14.02 2.76 -10.08
N LEU A 148 14.16 2.23 -8.87
CA LEU A 148 14.99 2.77 -7.82
C LEU A 148 15.82 1.67 -7.16
N ILE A 149 16.93 2.08 -6.53
CA ILE A 149 17.72 1.24 -5.64
C ILE A 149 18.28 2.09 -4.50
N ILE A 150 18.31 1.54 -3.29
CA ILE A 150 19.10 2.08 -2.18
C ILE A 150 20.40 1.27 -2.14
N PRO A 151 21.50 1.77 -2.70
CA PRO A 151 22.72 1.00 -2.80
C PRO A 151 23.41 0.85 -1.44
N ASN A 152 23.85 -0.35 -1.13
CA ASN A 152 24.77 -0.58 -0.04
C ASN A 152 26.20 -0.19 -0.48
N VAL A 153 27.14 -0.24 0.43
CA VAL A 153 28.56 0.01 0.16
C VAL A 153 29.38 -1.26 0.36
N ALA A 154 30.54 -1.32 -0.32
CA ALA A 154 31.47 -2.41 -0.09
C ALA A 154 31.98 -2.40 1.37
N ILE A 155 32.31 -3.58 1.89
CA ILE A 155 32.81 -3.75 3.28
C ILE A 155 34.00 -2.84 3.61
N HIS A 156 34.79 -2.47 2.60
CA HIS A 156 35.93 -1.54 2.77
C HIS A 156 35.52 -0.13 3.19
N MET A 157 34.29 0.26 2.81
CA MET A 157 33.72 1.60 3.11
C MET A 157 32.99 1.61 4.47
N ASN A 158 32.57 0.43 4.96
CA ASN A 158 31.92 0.29 6.25
C ASN A 158 32.31 -1.05 6.91
N ARG A 159 33.49 -1.11 7.52
CA ARG A 159 34.05 -2.35 8.10
C ARG A 159 33.28 -2.88 9.30
N GLN A 160 32.51 -2.03 9.96
CA GLN A 160 31.75 -2.38 11.17
C GLN A 160 30.29 -2.74 10.89
N VAL A 161 29.88 -2.78 9.64
CA VAL A 161 28.47 -3.00 9.27
C VAL A 161 27.90 -4.31 9.86
N ASN A 162 28.74 -5.35 9.97
CA ASN A 162 28.34 -6.65 10.54
C ASN A 162 28.34 -6.69 12.06
N ASP A 163 28.99 -5.73 12.72
CA ASP A 163 29.09 -5.63 14.17
C ASP A 163 28.04 -4.71 14.78
N GLY A 164 27.25 -4.06 13.93
CA GLY A 164 26.17 -3.13 14.27
C GLY A 164 26.37 -1.77 13.60
N TYR A 165 25.38 -1.36 12.80
CA TYR A 165 25.36 -0.07 12.12
C TYR A 165 24.02 0.62 12.33
N ALA A 166 24.07 1.87 12.82
CA ALA A 166 22.89 2.69 13.02
C ALA A 166 22.61 3.49 11.73
N PHE A 167 21.64 3.04 10.93
CA PHE A 167 21.23 3.71 9.69
C PHE A 167 20.65 5.10 9.98
N ASN A 168 21.21 6.11 9.33
CA ASN A 168 20.62 7.44 9.23
C ASN A 168 19.74 7.49 7.98
N ALA A 169 18.40 7.52 8.17
CA ALA A 169 17.45 7.49 7.05
C ALA A 169 17.64 8.66 6.07
N GLN A 170 18.10 9.81 6.51
CA GLN A 170 18.31 10.99 5.68
C GLN A 170 19.62 10.98 4.88
N VAL A 171 20.47 9.99 5.11
CA VAL A 171 21.79 9.86 4.45
C VAL A 171 21.89 8.52 3.75
N ASP A 172 21.65 7.43 4.50
CA ASP A 172 21.92 6.07 4.05
C ASP A 172 20.78 5.47 3.22
N MET A 173 19.53 5.97 3.40
CA MET A 173 18.34 5.35 2.84
C MET A 173 17.70 6.14 1.68
N LEU A 174 18.43 7.07 1.09
CA LEU A 174 17.97 7.84 -0.07
C LEU A 174 18.18 7.04 -1.36
N PRO A 175 17.09 6.64 -2.06
CA PRO A 175 17.21 5.82 -3.25
C PRO A 175 17.78 6.59 -4.43
N LEU A 176 18.63 5.95 -5.20
CA LEU A 176 19.13 6.44 -6.49
C LEU A 176 18.00 6.38 -7.52
N PHE A 177 17.80 7.48 -8.24
CA PHE A 177 16.71 7.64 -9.20
C PHE A 177 17.18 7.72 -10.64
N CYS A 178 18.02 8.71 -10.96
CA CYS A 178 18.51 8.89 -12.32
C CYS A 178 19.88 9.63 -12.35
N GLU A 179 20.48 9.71 -13.53
CA GLU A 179 21.58 10.62 -13.78
C GLU A 179 21.06 12.07 -13.82
N GLN A 180 21.91 13.01 -13.39
CA GLN A 180 21.60 14.44 -13.47
C GLN A 180 21.63 14.86 -14.94
N GLY A 181 20.49 15.28 -15.47
CA GLY A 181 20.33 15.88 -16.79
C GLY A 181 20.10 17.41 -16.71
N GLU A 182 19.73 17.99 -17.84
CA GLU A 182 19.33 19.40 -17.92
C GLU A 182 17.91 19.64 -17.39
N GLU A 183 17.06 18.61 -17.44
CA GLU A 183 15.68 18.66 -17.02
C GLU A 183 15.58 18.61 -15.48
N LYS A 184 14.66 19.39 -14.94
CA LYS A 184 14.32 19.43 -13.52
C LYS A 184 12.95 18.80 -13.29
N ASN A 185 12.69 18.37 -12.05
CA ASN A 185 11.41 17.79 -11.65
C ASN A 185 11.01 16.54 -12.47
N GLN A 186 11.99 15.75 -12.89
CA GLN A 186 11.78 14.53 -13.69
C GLN A 186 10.90 13.52 -12.95
N PHE A 187 11.01 13.47 -11.61
CA PHE A 187 10.17 12.60 -10.79
C PHE A 187 8.69 13.01 -10.86
N MET A 188 8.38 14.29 -10.71
CA MET A 188 6.99 14.75 -10.79
C MET A 188 6.42 14.62 -12.20
N GLN A 189 7.26 14.77 -13.25
CA GLN A 189 6.82 14.49 -14.61
C GLN A 189 6.47 13.01 -14.80
N LEU A 190 7.30 12.09 -14.31
CA LEU A 190 7.01 10.66 -14.31
C LEU A 190 5.66 10.35 -13.61
N ILE A 191 5.43 10.94 -12.44
CA ILE A 191 4.19 10.73 -11.68
C ILE A 191 2.97 11.30 -12.42
N ALA A 192 3.11 12.46 -13.06
CA ALA A 192 2.04 13.05 -13.87
C ALA A 192 1.69 12.18 -15.09
N ASP A 193 2.71 11.66 -15.78
CA ASP A 193 2.54 10.75 -16.91
C ASP A 193 1.79 9.46 -16.50
N GLU A 194 2.19 8.85 -15.37
CA GLU A 194 1.53 7.66 -14.81
C GLU A 194 0.08 7.94 -14.36
N ALA A 195 -0.19 9.14 -13.84
CA ALA A 195 -1.53 9.57 -13.45
C ALA A 195 -2.41 9.99 -14.65
N GLY A 196 -1.80 10.23 -15.82
CA GLY A 196 -2.47 10.77 -17.00
C GLY A 196 -2.99 12.20 -16.77
N VAL A 197 -2.14 13.08 -16.21
CA VAL A 197 -2.45 14.49 -15.92
C VAL A 197 -1.24 15.38 -16.24
N GLN A 198 -1.41 16.70 -16.19
CA GLN A 198 -0.28 17.62 -16.23
C GLN A 198 0.31 17.81 -14.82
N VAL A 199 1.60 18.13 -14.73
CA VAL A 199 2.27 18.36 -13.43
C VAL A 199 1.58 19.48 -12.65
N GLU A 200 1.14 20.51 -13.37
CA GLU A 200 0.47 21.68 -12.80
C GLU A 200 -0.90 21.38 -12.18
N ASP A 201 -1.53 20.29 -12.59
CA ASP A 201 -2.81 19.84 -12.04
C ASP A 201 -2.62 19.06 -10.71
N ILE A 202 -1.41 18.63 -10.38
CA ILE A 202 -1.12 17.90 -9.15
C ILE A 202 -1.04 18.89 -7.99
N LEU A 203 -1.99 18.78 -7.06
CA LEU A 203 -2.07 19.63 -5.86
C LEU A 203 -1.22 19.08 -4.71
N ASP A 204 -1.21 17.75 -4.54
CA ASP A 204 -0.45 17.07 -3.49
C ASP A 204 -0.28 15.58 -3.82
N THR A 205 0.62 14.91 -3.08
CA THR A 205 0.93 13.50 -3.29
C THR A 205 1.14 12.75 -1.97
N ASP A 206 0.66 11.51 -1.92
CA ASP A 206 1.07 10.52 -0.92
C ASP A 206 1.71 9.33 -1.66
N LEU A 207 3.02 9.39 -1.87
CA LEU A 207 3.79 8.43 -2.64
C LEU A 207 4.78 7.69 -1.74
N PHE A 208 4.87 6.38 -1.92
CA PHE A 208 5.68 5.48 -1.10
C PHE A 208 6.56 4.59 -1.96
N LEU A 209 7.75 4.28 -1.47
CA LEU A 209 8.58 3.23 -2.05
C LEU A 209 7.97 1.86 -1.74
N TYR A 210 8.13 0.92 -2.65
CA TYR A 210 7.83 -0.48 -2.38
C TYR A 210 8.86 -1.42 -3.02
N ASP A 211 9.06 -2.57 -2.36
CA ASP A 211 9.91 -3.66 -2.86
C ASP A 211 9.20 -4.37 -4.02
N ARG A 212 9.90 -4.51 -5.13
CA ARG A 212 9.42 -5.18 -6.35
C ARG A 212 9.47 -6.71 -6.28
N MET A 213 10.09 -7.27 -5.25
CA MET A 213 10.10 -8.73 -5.06
C MET A 213 8.68 -9.23 -4.83
N LYS A 214 8.26 -10.15 -5.68
CA LYS A 214 6.96 -10.81 -5.54
C LYS A 214 6.95 -11.82 -4.41
N GLY A 215 5.78 -11.97 -3.81
CA GLY A 215 5.54 -13.03 -2.84
C GLY A 215 5.70 -14.42 -3.47
N THR A 216 6.24 -15.36 -2.70
CA THR A 216 6.52 -16.71 -3.16
C THR A 216 6.33 -17.75 -2.07
N THR A 217 6.23 -19.02 -2.47
CA THR A 217 6.33 -20.16 -1.58
C THR A 217 7.73 -20.72 -1.61
N LEU A 218 8.25 -21.16 -0.47
CA LEU A 218 9.59 -21.74 -0.32
C LEU A 218 9.59 -22.88 0.71
N GLY A 219 10.72 -23.56 0.82
CA GLY A 219 10.87 -24.77 1.62
C GLY A 219 10.95 -26.03 0.75
N LEU A 220 11.32 -27.16 1.35
CA LEU A 220 11.51 -28.42 0.61
C LEU A 220 10.22 -28.88 -0.10
N HIS A 221 9.06 -28.57 0.48
CA HIS A 221 7.75 -28.96 -0.02
C HIS A 221 6.83 -27.74 -0.29
N GLY A 222 7.37 -26.52 -0.30
CA GLY A 222 6.58 -25.27 -0.48
C GLY A 222 5.74 -24.91 0.75
N GLU A 223 6.20 -25.28 1.96
CA GLU A 223 5.47 -25.15 3.22
C GLU A 223 5.52 -23.75 3.83
N PHE A 224 6.35 -22.86 3.32
CA PHE A 224 6.48 -21.48 3.82
C PHE A 224 6.07 -20.46 2.76
N ILE A 225 5.57 -19.32 3.22
CA ILE A 225 5.32 -18.13 2.41
C ILE A 225 6.36 -17.08 2.77
N ALA A 226 6.94 -16.46 1.74
CA ALA A 226 7.80 -15.31 1.88
C ALA A 226 7.26 -14.15 1.02
N SER A 227 6.97 -13.03 1.64
CA SER A 227 6.52 -11.82 0.97
C SER A 227 6.82 -10.60 1.85
N GLY A 228 6.96 -9.43 1.24
CA GLY A 228 6.83 -8.18 1.96
C GLY A 228 5.39 -7.96 2.44
N ARG A 229 5.19 -7.06 3.40
CA ARG A 229 3.86 -6.56 3.85
C ARG A 229 2.93 -7.65 4.42
N LEU A 230 3.48 -8.80 4.86
CA LEU A 230 2.68 -9.81 5.58
C LEU A 230 2.06 -9.21 6.86
N ASP A 231 2.79 -8.39 7.56
CA ASP A 231 2.31 -7.52 8.62
C ASP A 231 1.87 -6.17 8.01
N ASP A 232 0.56 -5.86 8.00
CA ASP A 232 -0.54 -6.69 8.51
C ASP A 232 -1.54 -7.12 7.39
N LEU A 233 -1.12 -7.00 6.13
CA LEU A 233 -1.97 -7.33 4.98
C LEU A 233 -2.44 -8.80 4.99
N GLN A 234 -1.71 -9.70 5.65
CA GLN A 234 -2.17 -11.08 5.84
C GLN A 234 -3.42 -11.12 6.73
N CYS A 235 -3.44 -10.37 7.85
CA CYS A 235 -4.61 -10.29 8.72
C CYS A 235 -5.77 -9.57 8.01
N ALA A 236 -5.49 -8.48 7.28
CA ALA A 236 -6.49 -7.78 6.49
C ALA A 236 -7.15 -8.72 5.45
N PHE A 237 -6.35 -9.48 4.71
CA PHE A 237 -6.85 -10.48 3.77
C PHE A 237 -7.65 -11.59 4.46
N ALA A 238 -7.08 -12.20 5.51
CA ALA A 238 -7.73 -13.32 6.20
C ALA A 238 -9.06 -12.91 6.85
N SER A 239 -9.09 -11.72 7.46
CA SER A 239 -10.32 -11.18 8.05
C SER A 239 -11.37 -10.84 6.99
N LEU A 240 -10.98 -10.30 5.83
CA LEU A 240 -11.91 -10.07 4.71
C LEU A 240 -12.50 -11.39 4.20
N LYS A 241 -11.66 -12.40 3.94
CA LYS A 241 -12.15 -13.72 3.48
C LYS A 241 -13.06 -14.38 4.52
N GLY A 242 -12.71 -14.32 5.80
CA GLY A 242 -13.54 -14.79 6.89
C GLY A 242 -14.87 -14.04 6.99
N PHE A 243 -14.85 -12.71 6.86
CA PHE A 243 -16.04 -11.87 6.84
C PHE A 243 -16.97 -12.19 5.66
N LEU A 244 -16.44 -12.37 4.47
CA LEU A 244 -17.22 -12.71 3.28
C LEU A 244 -17.83 -14.13 3.36
N ALA A 245 -17.11 -15.09 3.95
CA ALA A 245 -17.56 -16.48 4.07
C ALA A 245 -18.49 -16.74 5.26
N ALA A 246 -18.55 -15.82 6.23
CA ALA A 246 -19.32 -16.04 7.46
C ALA A 246 -20.83 -16.07 7.21
N GLU A 247 -21.52 -17.03 7.82
CA GLU A 247 -22.99 -17.05 7.89
C GLU A 247 -23.47 -16.15 9.05
N LEU A 248 -24.36 -15.21 8.74
CA LEU A 248 -24.96 -14.33 9.75
C LEU A 248 -26.18 -14.98 10.37
N LYS A 249 -26.26 -14.95 11.70
CA LYS A 249 -27.42 -15.45 12.42
C LYS A 249 -28.10 -14.37 13.26
N GLN A 250 -27.39 -13.81 14.22
CA GLN A 250 -27.98 -12.88 15.20
C GLN A 250 -27.04 -11.70 15.51
N SER A 251 -26.11 -11.41 14.63
CA SER A 251 -25.14 -10.32 14.82
C SER A 251 -24.87 -9.60 13.51
N ILE A 252 -24.67 -8.29 13.59
CA ILE A 252 -24.08 -7.54 12.51
C ILE A 252 -22.60 -7.90 12.47
N ALA A 253 -22.13 -8.45 11.35
CA ALA A 253 -20.71 -8.66 11.13
C ALA A 253 -20.07 -7.35 10.64
N VAL A 254 -18.92 -7.01 11.20
CA VAL A 254 -18.17 -5.80 10.85
C VAL A 254 -16.71 -6.19 10.59
N HIS A 255 -16.18 -5.72 9.47
CA HIS A 255 -14.78 -5.85 9.07
C HIS A 255 -14.17 -4.45 8.99
N CYS A 256 -13.16 -4.19 9.80
CA CYS A 256 -12.48 -2.90 9.88
C CYS A 256 -11.02 -3.08 9.48
N VAL A 257 -10.54 -2.23 8.57
CA VAL A 257 -9.11 -2.15 8.24
C VAL A 257 -8.70 -0.69 8.26
N TYR A 258 -7.69 -0.39 9.05
CA TYR A 258 -7.23 0.99 9.30
C TYR A 258 -5.81 1.19 8.73
N ASP A 259 -5.48 2.46 8.51
CA ASP A 259 -4.14 2.95 8.23
C ASP A 259 -3.51 3.43 9.53
#